data_d85d4772a16c990c78b8b02fe1e45202
#
_entry.id   d85d4772a16c990c78b8b02fe1e45202
#
_cell.length_a   1.000
_cell.length_b   1.000
_cell.length_c   1.000
_cell.angle_alpha   90.00
_cell.angle_beta   90.00
_cell.angle_gamma   90.00
#
_symmetry.space_group_name_H-M   'P 1'
#
loop_
_entity.id
_entity.type
_entity.pdbx_description
1 polymer ?
#
loop_
_entity_poly.entity_id
_entity_poly.type
_entity_poly.pdbx_seq_one_letter_code
_entity_poly.pdbx_strand_id
1 'polypeptide(L)'
;MYFRYLALLLFSLTGMSFTIIDVRTEAEWNTGHLEGALHIEWQDILEISSDIPKDEEIYLYCRSGNRSGKATKILLDAGYINAKNAGSISEASKLLNTKIID
;
A
#
# COMPACT_ATOMS: atom_id res chain seq x y z
N MET A 1 24.85 18.85 18.98
CA MET A 1 24.22 19.22 18.89
C MET A 1 24.01 19.34 18.56
N TYR A 2 23.86 18.91 18.30
CA TYR A 2 23.25 19.11 18.00
C TYR A 2 22.71 18.83 17.49
N PHE A 3 22.68 18.45 17.05
CA PHE A 3 21.86 18.50 16.60
C PHE A 3 21.52 18.15 16.27
N ARG A 4 21.61 17.86 15.97
CA ARG A 4 20.97 17.89 15.70
C ARG A 4 20.46 17.57 15.32
N TYR A 5 20.47 17.31 15.05
CA TYR A 5 19.63 17.40 14.78
C TYR A 5 19.14 17.14 14.31
N LEU A 6 19.15 16.83 13.98
CA LEU A 6 18.37 16.83 13.66
C LEU A 6 17.95 16.44 13.26
N ALA A 7 17.95 16.12 13.23
CA ALA A 7 17.15 15.95 12.98
C ALA A 7 16.81 15.70 12.57
N LEU A 8 16.89 15.58 12.26
CA LEU A 8 16.13 15.54 12.07
C LEU A 8 15.65 15.31 11.75
N LEU A 9 15.69 15.24 11.58
CA LEU A 9 14.85 15.22 11.42
C LEU A 9 14.40 14.99 10.98
N LEU A 10 14.36 14.78 10.69
CA LEU A 10 13.62 14.72 10.42
C LEU A 10 13.08 14.29 10.16
N PHE A 11 12.93 14.09 9.94
CA PHE A 11 12.03 13.88 9.86
C PHE A 11 11.44 13.44 9.59
N SER A 12 11.38 13.07 9.46
CA SER A 12 10.49 12.83 9.35
C SER A 12 9.92 12.59 9.12
N LEU A 13 9.44 12.32 8.86
CA LEU A 13 8.68 12.34 8.73
C LEU A 13 8.07 11.92 8.80
N THR A 14 8.37 11.93 8.71
CA THR A 14 7.75 11.15 9.14
C THR A 14 6.33 10.66 9.30
N GLY A 15 5.44 10.59 9.94
CA GLY A 15 4.04 10.24 10.04
C GLY A 15 3.30 9.83 8.76
N MET A 16 4.01 9.76 7.70
CA MET A 16 3.47 9.41 6.39
C MET A 16 3.81 7.98 6.00
N SER A 17 4.17 7.17 6.99
CA SER A 17 4.60 5.80 6.71
C SER A 17 3.39 4.90 6.52
N PHE A 18 3.15 4.50 5.28
CA PHE A 18 2.17 3.48 4.95
C PHE A 18 2.61 2.78 3.67
N THR A 19 2.03 1.62 3.42
CA THR A 19 2.35 0.80 2.25
C THR A 19 1.15 0.77 1.31
N ILE A 20 1.41 0.95 0.02
CA ILE A 20 0.37 0.84 -1.01
C ILE A 20 0.66 -0.41 -1.82
N ILE A 21 -0.35 -1.24 -2.04
CA ILE A 21 -0.20 -2.48 -2.81
C ILE A 21 -1.21 -2.52 -3.93
N ASP A 22 -0.70 -2.66 -5.16
CA ASP A 22 -1.51 -2.93 -6.34
C ASP A 22 -1.67 -4.44 -6.45
N VAL A 23 -2.92 -4.93 -6.37
CA VAL A 23 -3.17 -6.37 -6.37
C VAL A 23 -3.71 -6.86 -7.71
N ARG A 24 -3.55 -6.04 -8.77
CA ARG A 24 -3.97 -6.39 -10.12
C ARG A 24 -2.93 -7.29 -10.79
N THR A 25 -3.23 -7.70 -12.01
CA THR A 25 -2.29 -8.48 -12.82
C THR A 25 -1.11 -7.62 -13.26
N GLU A 26 -0.04 -8.30 -13.70
CA GLU A 26 1.13 -7.61 -14.24
C GLU A 26 0.76 -6.78 -15.48
N ALA A 27 -0.11 -7.31 -16.33
CA ALA A 27 -0.54 -6.57 -17.53
C ALA A 27 -1.23 -5.28 -17.15
N GLU A 28 -2.08 -5.30 -16.13
CA GLU A 28 -2.74 -4.07 -15.64
C GLU A 28 -1.73 -3.10 -15.03
N TRP A 29 -0.83 -3.61 -14.22
CA TRP A 29 0.26 -2.80 -13.63
C TRP A 29 1.03 -2.04 -14.70
N ASN A 30 1.33 -2.72 -15.81
CA ASN A 30 2.10 -2.13 -16.90
C ASN A 30 1.36 -1.02 -17.65
N THR A 31 0.04 -0.90 -17.46
CA THR A 31 -0.73 0.19 -18.08
C THR A 31 -0.74 1.46 -17.22
N GLY A 32 -0.16 1.39 -16.04
CA GLY A 32 -0.12 2.50 -15.09
C GLY A 32 -0.46 2.01 -13.69
N HIS A 33 0.18 2.59 -12.69
CA HIS A 33 -0.02 2.21 -11.29
C HIS A 33 0.27 3.41 -10.40
N LEU A 34 -0.09 3.34 -9.14
CA LEU A 34 0.18 4.44 -8.22
C LEU A 34 1.67 4.53 -7.92
N GLU A 35 2.17 5.74 -7.89
CA GLU A 35 3.57 6.01 -7.54
C GLU A 35 3.86 5.47 -6.15
N GLY A 36 4.94 4.70 -6.01
CA GLY A 36 5.32 4.14 -4.72
C GLY A 36 4.63 2.83 -4.36
N ALA A 37 3.72 2.34 -5.20
CA ALA A 37 3.02 1.09 -4.90
C ALA A 37 3.92 -0.12 -5.12
N LEU A 38 3.71 -1.14 -4.29
CA LEU A 38 4.26 -2.47 -4.54
C LEU A 38 3.26 -3.24 -5.41
N HIS A 39 3.76 -4.19 -6.18
CA HIS A 39 2.90 -5.05 -6.99
C HIS A 39 2.89 -6.46 -6.44
N ILE A 40 1.75 -6.90 -5.93
CA ILE A 40 1.54 -8.28 -5.45
C ILE A 40 0.12 -8.65 -5.81
N GLU A 41 -0.06 -9.64 -6.68
CA GLU A 41 -1.40 -10.04 -7.08
C GLU A 41 -2.18 -10.55 -5.88
N TRP A 42 -3.49 -10.38 -5.89
CA TRP A 42 -4.32 -10.60 -4.71
C TRP A 42 -4.17 -12.01 -4.10
N GLN A 43 -4.02 -13.03 -4.96
CA GLN A 43 -3.91 -14.42 -4.49
C GLN A 43 -2.56 -14.71 -3.81
N ASP A 44 -1.57 -13.85 -4.03
CA ASP A 44 -0.22 -14.00 -3.48
C ASP A 44 0.05 -13.05 -2.32
N ILE A 45 -1.00 -12.41 -1.79
CA ILE A 45 -0.83 -11.29 -0.86
C ILE A 45 -0.06 -11.65 0.41
N LEU A 46 -0.13 -12.91 0.85
CA LEU A 46 0.59 -13.33 2.05
C LEU A 46 2.10 -13.38 1.88
N GLU A 47 2.61 -13.19 0.66
CA GLU A 47 4.06 -13.09 0.44
C GLU A 47 4.68 -11.92 1.18
N ILE A 48 3.87 -10.92 1.56
CA ILE A 48 4.40 -9.77 2.32
C ILE A 48 4.71 -10.12 3.77
N SER A 49 4.34 -11.31 4.24
CA SER A 49 4.34 -11.63 5.67
C SER A 49 5.71 -11.54 6.32
N SER A 50 6.79 -11.74 5.54
CA SER A 50 8.16 -11.66 6.08
C SER A 50 8.74 -10.26 6.02
N ASP A 51 8.10 -9.34 5.27
CA ASP A 51 8.69 -8.03 4.99
C ASP A 51 7.94 -6.86 5.64
N ILE A 52 6.66 -7.04 5.95
CA ILE A 52 5.82 -5.96 6.44
C ILE A 52 5.26 -6.31 7.81
N PRO A 53 5.47 -5.42 8.81
CA PRO A 53 4.95 -5.68 10.16
C PRO A 53 3.43 -5.72 10.19
N LYS A 54 2.88 -6.44 11.16
CA LYS A 54 1.42 -6.63 11.29
C LYS A 54 0.68 -5.34 11.62
N ASP A 55 1.35 -4.35 12.19
CA ASP A 55 0.74 -3.06 12.54
C ASP A 55 0.94 -1.99 11.48
N GLU A 56 1.60 -2.32 10.37
CA GLU A 56 1.78 -1.38 9.27
C GLU A 56 0.44 -0.99 8.67
N GLU A 57 0.28 0.29 8.36
CA GLU A 57 -0.90 0.78 7.66
C GLU A 57 -0.75 0.41 6.18
N ILE A 58 -1.69 -0.38 5.66
CA ILE A 58 -1.61 -0.93 4.30
C ILE A 58 -2.87 -0.57 3.54
N TYR A 59 -2.69 -0.01 2.35
CA TYR A 59 -3.80 0.30 1.43
C TYR A 59 -3.65 -0.56 0.18
N LEU A 60 -4.70 -1.31 -0.13
CA LEU A 60 -4.70 -2.19 -1.30
C LEU A 60 -5.72 -1.68 -2.30
N TYR A 61 -5.36 -1.69 -3.58
CA TYR A 61 -6.29 -1.28 -4.63
C TYR A 61 -6.23 -2.26 -5.80
N CYS A 62 -7.29 -2.24 -6.59
CA CYS A 62 -7.33 -2.97 -7.85
C CYS A 62 -8.08 -2.14 -8.87
N ARG A 63 -8.72 -2.77 -9.84
CA ARG A 63 -9.45 -2.06 -10.88
C ARG A 63 -10.81 -1.56 -10.38
N SER A 64 -11.48 -2.37 -9.55
CA SER A 64 -12.85 -2.06 -9.09
C SER A 64 -13.04 -2.11 -7.58
N GLY A 65 -12.02 -2.59 -6.84
CA GLY A 65 -12.14 -2.80 -5.40
C GLY A 65 -12.48 -4.24 -5.02
N ASN A 66 -12.79 -5.12 -5.98
CA ASN A 66 -13.19 -6.49 -5.68
C ASN A 66 -12.00 -7.35 -5.23
N ARG A 67 -10.96 -7.42 -6.06
CA ARG A 67 -9.74 -8.19 -5.73
C ARG A 67 -9.04 -7.62 -4.52
N SER A 68 -9.00 -6.29 -4.41
CA SER A 68 -8.37 -5.65 -3.25
C SER A 68 -9.17 -5.91 -1.98
N GLY A 69 -10.49 -6.04 -2.08
CA GLY A 69 -11.31 -6.45 -0.94
C GLY A 69 -10.97 -7.86 -0.47
N LYS A 70 -10.76 -8.79 -1.42
CA LYS A 70 -10.34 -10.16 -1.07
C LYS A 70 -8.97 -10.16 -0.41
N ALA A 71 -8.02 -9.43 -0.96
CA ALA A 71 -6.66 -9.35 -0.41
C ALA A 71 -6.68 -8.73 0.98
N THR A 72 -7.47 -7.68 1.17
CA THR A 72 -7.60 -7.02 2.47
C THR A 72 -8.12 -8.01 3.52
N LYS A 73 -9.14 -8.80 3.16
CA LYS A 73 -9.69 -9.79 4.09
C LYS A 73 -8.64 -10.85 4.45
N ILE A 74 -7.88 -11.31 3.47
CA ILE A 74 -6.81 -12.29 3.72
C ILE A 74 -5.80 -11.73 4.72
N LEU A 75 -5.40 -10.47 4.53
CA LEU A 75 -4.44 -9.83 5.43
C LEU A 75 -5.01 -9.65 6.84
N LEU A 76 -6.26 -9.20 6.94
CA LEU A 76 -6.89 -9.03 8.26
C LEU A 76 -6.98 -10.37 8.98
N ASP A 77 -7.36 -11.44 8.27
CA ASP A 77 -7.45 -12.77 8.85
C ASP A 77 -6.07 -13.29 9.29
N ALA A 78 -5.01 -12.79 8.66
CA ALA A 78 -3.63 -13.18 8.99
C ALA A 78 -3.02 -12.30 10.09
N GLY A 79 -3.78 -11.34 10.63
CA GLY A 79 -3.33 -10.51 11.74
C GLY A 79 -2.79 -9.13 11.37
N TYR A 80 -2.90 -8.71 10.12
CA TYR A 80 -2.54 -7.36 9.71
C TYR A 80 -3.68 -6.43 10.07
N ILE A 81 -3.55 -5.72 11.19
CA ILE A 81 -4.67 -5.01 11.80
C ILE A 81 -5.04 -3.71 11.09
N ASN A 82 -4.16 -3.16 10.28
CA ASN A 82 -4.39 -1.89 9.60
C ASN A 82 -4.43 -2.03 8.08
N ALA A 83 -4.93 -3.16 7.58
CA ALA A 83 -5.12 -3.36 6.14
C ALA A 83 -6.47 -2.77 5.72
N LYS A 84 -6.48 -2.00 4.63
CA LYS A 84 -7.66 -1.30 4.16
C LYS A 84 -7.81 -1.42 2.65
N ASN A 85 -9.04 -1.65 2.20
CA ASN A 85 -9.34 -1.68 0.78
C ASN A 85 -9.49 -0.24 0.30
N ALA A 86 -8.59 0.21 -0.55
CA ALA A 86 -8.62 1.57 -1.11
C ALA A 86 -9.47 1.67 -2.38
N GLY A 87 -10.03 0.55 -2.84
CA GLY A 87 -10.97 0.55 -3.95
C GLY A 87 -10.30 0.43 -5.32
N SER A 88 -10.81 1.15 -6.30
CA SER A 88 -10.23 1.21 -7.63
C SER A 88 -8.95 2.05 -7.61
N ILE A 89 -8.14 1.93 -8.66
CA ILE A 89 -6.94 2.76 -8.77
C ILE A 89 -7.28 4.25 -8.73
N SER A 90 -8.38 4.66 -9.34
CA SER A 90 -8.84 6.07 -9.28
C SER A 90 -9.19 6.49 -7.87
N GLU A 91 -9.94 5.65 -7.17
CA GLU A 91 -10.33 5.93 -5.79
C GLU A 91 -9.12 5.99 -4.88
N ALA A 92 -8.20 5.05 -5.03
CA ALA A 92 -6.98 5.00 -4.24
C ALA A 92 -6.10 6.23 -4.49
N SER A 93 -6.00 6.64 -5.76
CA SER A 93 -5.24 7.83 -6.13
C SER A 93 -5.74 9.07 -5.38
N LYS A 94 -7.06 9.23 -5.31
CA LYS A 94 -7.66 10.37 -4.61
C LYS A 94 -7.51 10.25 -3.11
N LEU A 95 -7.80 9.07 -2.57
CA LEU A 95 -7.73 8.84 -1.13
C LEU A 95 -6.32 9.10 -0.59
N LEU A 96 -5.30 8.64 -1.31
CA LEU A 96 -3.93 8.67 -0.85
C LEU A 96 -3.15 9.88 -1.40
N ASN A 97 -3.79 10.70 -2.21
CA ASN A 97 -3.17 11.85 -2.85
C ASN A 97 -1.88 11.45 -3.58
N THR A 98 -1.97 10.40 -4.37
CA THR A 98 -0.84 9.80 -5.07
C THR A 98 -1.19 9.67 -6.55
N LYS A 99 -0.26 10.06 -7.42
CA LYS A 99 -0.54 10.07 -8.85
C LYS A 99 -0.33 8.70 -9.49
N ILE A 100 -1.01 8.51 -10.61
CA ILE A 100 -0.85 7.31 -11.42
C ILE A 100 0.31 7.55 -12.38
N ILE A 101 1.25 6.61 -12.45
CA ILE A 101 2.42 6.69 -13.32
C ILE A 101 2.48 5.46 -14.22
N ASP A 102 3.22 5.59 -15.32
CA ASP A 102 3.42 4.49 -16.26
C ASP A 102 4.65 3.66 -15.92
#